data_9b49962618b7b0ef70ff3c214a21e88b
#
_entry.id   9b49962618b7b0ef70ff3c214a21e88b
#
_cell.length_a   1.000
_cell.length_b   1.000
_cell.length_c   1.000
_cell.angle_alpha   90.00
_cell.angle_beta   90.00
_cell.angle_gamma   90.00
#
_symmetry.space_group_name_H-M   'P 1'
#
loop_
_entity.id
_entity.type
_entity.pdbx_description
1 polymer ?
#
loop_
_entity_poly.entity_id
_entity_poly.type
_entity_poly.pdbx_seq_one_letter_code
_entity_poly.pdbx_strand_id
1 'polypeptide(L)'
;GMIPTKEITPHVPVLVAEIVADVKRACELGITMVHLHAREPVTEEPTYKKEIYAEIIGGIREFAPDLIICVSLSGRNFKALTQRADPLYLEGNLKPDMGSLTLSYLNFNQTASLNAHTML
;
A
#
# COMPACT_ATOMS: atom_id res chain seq x y z
N GLY A 1 -6.86 -3.65 -1.80
CA GLY A 1 -6.08 -4.72 -2.40
C GLY A 1 -5.34 -4.29 -3.67
N MET A 2 -4.36 -5.07 -4.11
CA MET A 2 -3.51 -4.68 -5.25
C MET A 2 -3.89 -5.35 -6.60
N ILE A 3 -4.80 -6.31 -6.60
CA ILE A 3 -5.08 -7.12 -7.80
C ILE A 3 -6.40 -6.73 -8.47
N PRO A 4 -7.54 -6.66 -7.74
CA PRO A 4 -8.81 -6.42 -8.41
C PRO A 4 -8.85 -5.02 -9.04
N THR A 5 -9.39 -4.95 -10.25
CA THR A 5 -9.70 -3.70 -10.94
C THR A 5 -11.18 -3.36 -10.75
N LYS A 6 -11.58 -2.15 -11.07
CA LYS A 6 -13.00 -1.74 -11.01
C LYS A 6 -13.89 -2.53 -11.98
N GLU A 7 -13.32 -3.04 -13.07
CA GLU A 7 -14.02 -3.92 -14.00
C GLU A 7 -14.44 -5.24 -13.33
N ILE A 8 -13.54 -5.82 -12.50
CA ILE A 8 -13.79 -7.09 -11.81
C ILE A 8 -14.59 -6.87 -10.52
N THR A 9 -14.25 -5.79 -9.80
CA THR A 9 -14.83 -5.46 -8.50
C THR A 9 -15.13 -3.96 -8.44
N PRO A 10 -16.34 -3.51 -8.82
CA PRO A 10 -16.67 -2.08 -8.96
C PRO A 10 -16.44 -1.25 -7.69
N HIS A 11 -16.49 -1.88 -6.52
CA HIS A 11 -16.34 -1.24 -5.21
C HIS A 11 -14.90 -1.21 -4.68
N VAL A 12 -13.92 -1.76 -5.41
CA VAL A 12 -12.53 -1.70 -4.96
C VAL A 12 -12.04 -0.24 -4.95
N PRO A 13 -11.48 0.25 -3.83
CA PRO A 13 -10.90 1.58 -3.79
C PRO A 13 -9.58 1.59 -4.57
N VAL A 14 -9.46 2.47 -5.54
CA VAL A 14 -8.28 2.67 -6.41
C VAL A 14 -7.72 4.06 -6.23
N LEU A 15 -8.56 5.08 -6.33
CA LEU A 15 -8.15 6.47 -6.19
C LEU A 15 -7.81 6.81 -4.74
N VAL A 16 -6.90 7.76 -4.54
CA VAL A 16 -6.51 8.26 -3.21
C VAL A 16 -7.74 8.59 -2.36
N ALA A 17 -8.68 9.37 -2.92
CA ALA A 17 -9.90 9.76 -2.20
C ALA A 17 -10.78 8.55 -1.82
N GLU A 18 -10.86 7.53 -2.66
CA GLU A 18 -11.62 6.31 -2.38
C GLU A 18 -10.97 5.48 -1.26
N ILE A 19 -9.63 5.36 -1.28
CA ILE A 19 -8.88 4.66 -0.25
C ILE A 19 -9.04 5.37 1.10
N VAL A 20 -8.90 6.69 1.13
CA VAL A 20 -9.05 7.51 2.34
C VAL A 20 -10.48 7.40 2.89
N ALA A 21 -11.50 7.47 2.03
CA ALA A 21 -12.90 7.32 2.43
C ALA A 21 -13.20 5.92 2.98
N ASP A 22 -12.60 4.88 2.40
CA ASP A 22 -12.78 3.50 2.86
C ASP A 22 -12.14 3.28 4.24
N VAL A 23 -10.93 3.81 4.44
CA VAL A 23 -10.27 3.79 5.75
C VAL A 23 -11.10 4.55 6.79
N LYS A 24 -11.68 5.71 6.43
CA LYS A 24 -12.53 6.47 7.35
C LYS A 24 -13.73 5.66 7.83
N ARG A 25 -14.44 5.00 6.92
CA ARG A 25 -15.55 4.08 7.28
C ARG A 25 -15.07 2.94 8.18
N ALA A 26 -13.90 2.37 7.91
CA ALA A 26 -13.35 1.31 8.74
C ALA A 26 -12.97 1.81 10.14
N CYS A 27 -12.46 3.04 10.27
CA CYS A 27 -12.19 3.67 11.58
C CYS A 27 -13.45 3.82 12.43
N GLU A 28 -14.61 4.12 11.82
CA GLU A 28 -15.89 4.18 12.50
C GLU A 28 -16.29 2.82 13.13
N LEU A 29 -15.74 1.72 12.60
CA LEU A 29 -15.92 0.37 13.12
C LEU A 29 -14.83 -0.03 14.13
N GLY A 30 -13.87 0.86 14.45
CA GLY A 30 -12.88 0.68 15.50
C GLY A 30 -11.62 -0.06 15.07
N ILE A 31 -11.21 0.01 13.81
CA ILE A 31 -9.90 -0.53 13.41
C ILE A 31 -8.76 0.25 14.07
N THR A 32 -7.66 -0.45 14.35
CA THR A 32 -6.45 0.14 14.95
C THR A 32 -5.26 0.14 14.00
N MET A 33 -5.37 -0.58 12.88
CA MET A 33 -4.33 -0.69 11.87
C MET A 33 -4.93 -0.79 10.47
N VAL A 34 -4.23 -0.25 9.48
CA VAL A 34 -4.57 -0.41 8.07
C VAL A 34 -3.35 -0.87 7.27
N HIS A 35 -3.58 -1.75 6.28
CA HIS A 35 -2.56 -2.13 5.30
C HIS A 35 -2.92 -1.53 3.94
N LEU A 36 -2.04 -0.66 3.44
CA LEU A 36 -2.28 0.15 2.25
C LEU A 36 -1.57 -0.39 1.01
N HIS A 37 -2.28 -0.31 -0.11
CA HIS A 37 -1.73 -0.50 -1.45
C HIS A 37 -2.05 0.72 -2.30
N ALA A 38 -1.03 1.46 -2.73
CA ALA A 38 -1.20 2.56 -3.68
C ALA A 38 -1.40 2.01 -5.10
N ARG A 39 -2.20 2.71 -5.89
CA ARG A 39 -2.56 2.36 -7.27
C ARG A 39 -2.37 3.58 -8.18
N GLU A 40 -1.96 3.33 -9.41
CA GLU A 40 -1.99 4.38 -10.43
C GLU A 40 -3.45 4.73 -10.78
N PRO A 41 -3.82 6.01 -10.77
CA PRO A 41 -5.23 6.39 -10.90
C PRO A 41 -5.84 6.10 -12.27
N VAL A 42 -5.03 6.02 -13.31
CA VAL A 42 -5.49 5.81 -14.70
C VAL A 42 -5.47 4.32 -15.08
N THR A 43 -4.35 3.64 -14.79
CA THR A 43 -4.17 2.23 -15.19
C THR A 43 -4.71 1.25 -14.16
N GLU A 44 -5.02 1.74 -12.96
CA GLU A 44 -5.38 0.92 -11.80
C GLU A 44 -4.30 -0.09 -11.37
N GLU A 45 -3.10 0.01 -11.91
CA GLU A 45 -1.99 -0.88 -11.55
C GLU A 45 -1.40 -0.52 -10.17
N PRO A 46 -0.86 -1.50 -9.44
CA PRO A 46 -0.12 -1.22 -8.22
C PRO A 46 1.06 -0.29 -8.49
N THR A 47 1.32 0.62 -7.58
CA THR A 47 2.49 1.50 -7.65
C THR A 47 3.26 1.51 -6.34
N TYR A 48 4.57 1.79 -6.42
CA TYR A 48 5.45 1.95 -5.27
C TYR A 48 5.72 3.41 -4.92
N LYS A 49 5.29 4.35 -5.78
CA LYS A 49 5.63 5.77 -5.66
C LYS A 49 5.20 6.35 -4.33
N LYS A 50 6.16 6.85 -3.58
CA LYS A 50 5.93 7.46 -2.25
C LYS A 50 5.01 8.67 -2.31
N GLU A 51 4.95 9.39 -3.42
CA GLU A 51 4.09 10.56 -3.59
C GLU A 51 2.61 10.19 -3.44
N ILE A 52 2.18 9.07 -4.04
CA ILE A 52 0.79 8.59 -3.92
C ILE A 52 0.53 8.07 -2.50
N TYR A 53 1.49 7.37 -1.90
CA TYR A 53 1.38 6.98 -0.49
C TYR A 53 1.29 8.20 0.43
N ALA A 54 2.04 9.27 0.16
CA ALA A 54 2.00 10.51 0.92
C ALA A 54 0.60 11.14 0.91
N GLU A 55 -0.06 11.19 -0.25
CA GLU A 55 -1.43 11.70 -0.37
C GLU A 55 -2.43 10.84 0.43
N ILE A 56 -2.31 9.50 0.34
CA ILE A 56 -3.18 8.59 1.09
C ILE A 56 -2.95 8.75 2.60
N ILE A 57 -1.68 8.72 3.06
CA ILE A 57 -1.33 8.82 4.47
C ILE A 57 -1.76 10.19 5.01
N GLY A 58 -1.48 11.27 4.27
CA GLY A 58 -1.89 12.63 4.64
C GLY A 58 -3.39 12.72 4.89
N GLY A 59 -4.20 12.23 3.94
CA GLY A 59 -5.65 12.21 4.09
C GLY A 59 -6.15 11.37 5.28
N ILE A 60 -5.48 10.26 5.59
CA ILE A 60 -5.83 9.43 6.76
C ILE A 60 -5.45 10.14 8.06
N ARG A 61 -4.27 10.76 8.13
CA ARG A 61 -3.78 11.44 9.35
C ARG A 61 -4.64 12.63 9.76
N GLU A 62 -5.40 13.25 8.84
CA GLU A 62 -6.33 14.33 9.16
C GLU A 62 -7.45 13.90 10.13
N PHE A 63 -7.94 12.66 10.05
CA PHE A 63 -9.02 12.17 10.90
C PHE A 63 -8.61 11.04 11.86
N ALA A 64 -7.49 10.36 11.61
CA ALA A 64 -7.00 9.25 12.42
C ALA A 64 -5.49 9.35 12.62
N PRO A 65 -5.00 10.33 13.42
CA PRO A 65 -3.57 10.56 13.62
C PRO A 65 -2.86 9.39 14.29
N ASP A 66 -3.56 8.60 15.11
CA ASP A 66 -2.99 7.49 15.87
C ASP A 66 -3.17 6.11 15.19
N LEU A 67 -3.81 6.07 14.01
CA LEU A 67 -4.00 4.81 13.27
C LEU A 67 -2.64 4.26 12.83
N ILE A 68 -2.36 3.00 13.12
CA ILE A 68 -1.14 2.33 12.64
C ILE A 68 -1.23 2.10 11.14
N ILE A 69 -0.31 2.67 10.38
CA ILE A 69 -0.27 2.59 8.93
C ILE A 69 0.85 1.66 8.49
N CYS A 70 0.48 0.55 7.87
CA CYS A 70 1.38 -0.39 7.20
C CYS A 70 1.30 -0.18 5.70
N VAL A 71 2.43 0.09 5.04
CA VAL A 71 2.51 0.20 3.57
C VAL A 71 2.98 -1.11 2.96
N SER A 72 2.47 -1.42 1.78
CA SER A 72 2.88 -2.61 1.04
C SER A 72 4.25 -2.42 0.40
N LEU A 73 5.17 -3.34 0.68
CA LEU A 73 6.46 -3.46 -0.01
C LEU A 73 6.46 -4.68 -0.95
N SER A 74 5.34 -4.90 -1.63
CA SER A 74 5.15 -6.09 -2.46
C SER A 74 6.18 -6.19 -3.60
N GLY A 75 6.79 -7.37 -3.74
CA GLY A 75 7.69 -7.69 -4.85
C GLY A 75 6.99 -8.29 -6.07
N ARG A 76 5.65 -8.27 -6.15
CA ARG A 76 4.91 -8.85 -7.27
C ARG A 76 5.25 -8.19 -8.60
N ASN A 77 5.15 -6.86 -8.66
CA ASN A 77 5.37 -6.07 -9.87
C ASN A 77 6.75 -5.39 -9.89
N PHE A 78 7.35 -5.18 -8.71
CA PHE A 78 8.61 -4.45 -8.54
C PHE A 78 9.64 -5.33 -7.84
N LYS A 79 10.77 -5.59 -8.49
CA LYS A 79 11.82 -6.49 -7.95
C LYS A 79 12.90 -5.75 -7.18
N ALA A 80 13.19 -4.50 -7.57
CA ALA A 80 14.23 -3.70 -6.92
C ALA A 80 13.78 -3.28 -5.51
N LEU A 81 14.61 -3.54 -4.50
CA LEU A 81 14.32 -3.16 -3.12
C LEU A 81 14.14 -1.64 -2.96
N THR A 82 14.94 -0.85 -3.69
CA THR A 82 14.84 0.61 -3.71
C THR A 82 13.47 1.12 -4.14
N GLN A 83 12.85 0.49 -5.13
CA GLN A 83 11.48 0.80 -5.54
C GLN A 83 10.47 0.40 -4.46
N ARG A 84 10.58 -0.84 -3.97
CA ARG A 84 9.64 -1.38 -2.96
C ARG A 84 9.68 -0.58 -1.65
N ALA A 85 10.86 -0.11 -1.26
CA ALA A 85 11.08 0.65 -0.04
C ALA A 85 10.78 2.14 -0.16
N ASP A 86 10.45 2.65 -1.35
CA ASP A 86 10.23 4.09 -1.58
C ASP A 86 9.26 4.74 -0.58
N PRO A 87 8.11 4.14 -0.20
CA PRO A 87 7.21 4.72 0.79
C PRO A 87 7.82 4.86 2.20
N LEU A 88 8.87 4.10 2.51
CA LEU A 88 9.55 4.18 3.82
C LEU A 88 10.42 5.42 3.97
N TYR A 89 10.74 6.12 2.87
CA TYR A 89 11.49 7.37 2.88
C TYR A 89 10.62 8.61 3.12
N LEU A 90 9.31 8.42 3.34
CA LEU A 90 8.45 9.51 3.81
C LEU A 90 8.82 9.91 5.24
N GLU A 91 8.68 11.21 5.55
CA GLU A 91 9.10 11.78 6.82
C GLU A 91 7.94 12.49 7.55
N GLY A 92 8.15 12.79 8.81
CA GLY A 92 7.16 13.50 9.64
C GLY A 92 5.84 12.75 9.74
N ASN A 93 4.74 13.45 9.64
CA ASN A 93 3.39 12.89 9.73
C ASN A 93 3.02 11.96 8.55
N LEU A 94 3.79 12.01 7.46
CA LEU A 94 3.58 11.16 6.29
C LEU A 94 4.34 9.84 6.39
N LYS A 95 5.22 9.68 7.39
CA LYS A 95 5.97 8.46 7.60
C LYS A 95 5.02 7.32 8.00
N PRO A 96 5.05 6.17 7.29
CA PRO A 96 4.31 5.00 7.72
C PRO A 96 4.93 4.39 8.99
N ASP A 97 4.11 3.73 9.80
CA ASP A 97 4.57 3.05 11.01
C ASP A 97 5.25 1.73 10.70
N MET A 98 4.85 1.09 9.60
CA MET A 98 5.34 -0.23 9.20
C MET A 98 5.40 -0.36 7.68
N GLY A 99 6.26 -1.30 7.22
CA GLY A 99 6.24 -1.82 5.86
C GLY A 99 6.15 -3.35 5.87
N SER A 100 5.29 -3.93 5.03
CA SER A 100 5.20 -5.38 4.90
C SER A 100 6.34 -5.92 4.05
N LEU A 101 7.13 -6.83 4.57
CA LEU A 101 8.26 -7.45 3.88
C LEU A 101 8.08 -8.96 3.80
N THR A 102 8.10 -9.50 2.58
CA THR A 102 8.16 -10.95 2.39
C THR A 102 9.61 -11.42 2.52
N LEU A 103 9.88 -12.28 3.49
CA LEU A 103 11.24 -12.73 3.82
C LEU A 103 11.79 -13.82 2.89
N SER A 104 10.94 -14.44 2.07
CA SER A 104 11.33 -15.51 1.17
C SER A 104 10.76 -15.27 -0.22
N TYR A 105 10.25 -16.30 -0.87
CA TYR A 105 9.56 -16.16 -2.15
C TYR A 105 8.05 -16.38 -1.99
N LEU A 106 7.28 -15.79 -2.89
CA LEU A 106 5.86 -16.06 -3.06
C LEU A 106 5.57 -16.48 -4.48
N ASN A 107 4.81 -17.55 -4.64
CA ASN A 107 4.29 -17.99 -5.92
C ASN A 107 2.95 -17.29 -6.20
N PHE A 108 2.83 -16.76 -7.40
CA PHE A 108 1.59 -16.16 -7.91
C PHE A 108 1.23 -16.89 -9.21
N ASN A 109 0.27 -17.77 -9.19
CA ASN A 109 -0.21 -18.53 -10.35
C ASN A 109 0.88 -18.92 -11.38
N GLN A 110 1.27 -18.00 -12.27
CA GLN A 110 2.25 -18.21 -13.34
C GLN A 110 3.62 -17.57 -13.07
N THR A 111 3.78 -16.89 -11.94
CA THR A 111 5.01 -16.16 -11.59
C THR A 111 5.41 -16.38 -10.14
N ALA A 112 6.70 -16.23 -9.85
CA ALA A 112 7.21 -16.19 -8.49
C ALA A 112 7.90 -14.85 -8.23
N SER A 113 7.66 -14.27 -7.06
CA SER A 113 8.44 -13.14 -6.57
C SER A 113 9.56 -13.66 -5.67
N LEU A 114 10.77 -13.49 -6.11
CA LEU A 114 11.96 -13.83 -5.33
C LEU A 114 12.44 -12.60 -4.57
N ASN A 115 12.59 -12.72 -3.27
CA ASN A 115 13.10 -11.66 -2.41
C ASN A 115 14.56 -11.95 -2.02
N ALA A 116 15.42 -12.15 -3.01
CA ALA A 116 16.81 -12.54 -2.82
C ALA A 116 17.60 -11.59 -1.89
N HIS A 117 17.28 -10.29 -1.93
CA HIS A 117 17.91 -9.29 -1.03
C HIS A 117 17.44 -9.37 0.42
N THR A 118 16.42 -10.16 0.72
CA THR A 118 15.95 -10.38 2.10
C THR A 118 16.38 -11.74 2.64
N MET A 119 17.07 -12.54 1.83
CA MET A 119 17.59 -13.84 2.23
C MET A 119 19.08 -13.80 2.62
N LEU A 120 19.71 -12.65 2.49
CA LEU A 120 21.09 -12.38 2.91
C LEU A 120 21.08 -11.56 4.21
#